data_e36dae3910e368c3d737f04cfc040061
#
_entry.id   e36dae3910e368c3d737f04cfc040061
#
_cell.length_a   1.000
_cell.length_b   1.000
_cell.length_c   1.000
_cell.angle_alpha   90.00
_cell.angle_beta   90.00
_cell.angle_gamma   90.00
#
_symmetry.space_group_name_H-M   'P 1'
#
loop_
_entity.id
_entity.type
_entity.pdbx_description
1 polymer ?
#
loop_
_entity_poly.entity_id
_entity_poly.type
_entity_poly.pdbx_seq_one_letter_code
_entity_poly.pdbx_strand_id
1 'polypeptide(L)'
;MSHTLLVSGCRDQPSVRVNHQQQKVQETVVTNAEWPPDRRRDDQYVGSVRCAECHQDISREYFSSHPMGQSVKVPDELDAVARSSVPATLDAGGRHYAVTMDGEVLKQSESMSDKVGLIYTQSCSIDFAIGSGTRGYSFVSERDGCLYQSPLTWYSQEKMWDLSPGYDPDDHPRFGRRMSDGCIVCHAGRANRLPSATDRFKTPVFLEATIGCERCHGPGEQHVAFQSGDPSPGESDRIVNPAKLEPSRRDSVCYQCHLHGRDRILRTARSEYDFRPGDRLSDVWVAFVNTPSADSSSTQLKAVSQVEQMVASKCYTKSDGLLGCISCHNPHRTPSPEEKVEFYRNNCLKCHTEAGHDCSLPLVSRLQTSAEDSCIQCHMPPAAATDVPHTAQTDHRVLRMYDAATAEEVAPTLDVFERATQPVPTDEIQRAYGLKLKKNIRSRSDAATAMDLLAPTLHKGVDDGPVLAAAAWLLIQLGDLQAARKLAEHAVAFNPENESALEALVVISETEKDYNSALGYLDRTLKLAPWDWQLQAKKAALLEVMEMTDQASKVWKEVLSINPLVHSARRSYIKVLSATGKESEANRQTELLNRLLAAEAQEKLSRASNSTKSP
;
A
#
# COMPACT_ATOMS: atom_id res chain seq x y z
N MET A 1 -62.47 9.75 0.24
CA MET A 1 -61.45 10.31 1.14
C MET A 1 -60.14 9.68 0.77
N SER A 2 -59.36 10.42 0.01
CA SER A 2 -58.08 9.95 -0.54
C SER A 2 -56.95 10.21 0.47
N HIS A 3 -56.21 9.19 0.82
CA HIS A 3 -54.96 9.33 1.53
C HIS A 3 -53.80 9.33 0.56
N THR A 4 -53.17 10.49 0.39
CA THR A 4 -51.96 10.68 -0.38
C THR A 4 -50.76 10.36 0.54
N LEU A 5 -50.03 9.31 0.20
CA LEU A 5 -48.76 8.98 0.81
C LEU A 5 -47.64 9.84 0.17
N LEU A 6 -47.00 10.69 0.97
CA LEU A 6 -45.79 11.43 0.62
C LEU A 6 -44.61 10.44 0.63
N VAL A 7 -44.06 10.19 -0.55
CA VAL A 7 -42.80 9.49 -0.71
C VAL A 7 -41.68 10.50 -0.56
N SER A 8 -40.91 10.35 0.51
CA SER A 8 -39.68 11.14 0.76
C SER A 8 -38.61 10.73 -0.25
N GLY A 9 -38.13 11.70 -1.04
CA GLY A 9 -37.15 11.49 -2.09
C GLY A 9 -35.77 11.09 -1.56
N CYS A 10 -35.23 10.02 -2.10
CA CYS A 10 -33.82 9.69 -2.03
C CYS A 10 -33.01 10.77 -2.76
N ARG A 11 -32.02 11.35 -2.09
CA ARG A 11 -31.02 12.21 -2.72
C ARG A 11 -30.14 11.37 -3.65
N ASP A 12 -30.15 11.73 -4.93
CA ASP A 12 -29.25 11.20 -5.94
C ASP A 12 -27.79 11.53 -5.59
N GLN A 13 -26.98 10.50 -5.46
CA GLN A 13 -25.53 10.67 -5.48
C GLN A 13 -25.04 10.70 -6.94
N PRO A 14 -24.00 11.49 -7.27
CA PRO A 14 -23.58 11.67 -8.65
C PRO A 14 -23.05 10.36 -9.24
N SER A 15 -23.65 9.95 -10.33
CA SER A 15 -23.19 8.85 -11.17
C SER A 15 -21.84 9.19 -11.80
N VAL A 16 -20.87 8.28 -11.70
CA VAL A 16 -19.60 8.36 -12.42
C VAL A 16 -19.88 8.31 -13.91
N ARG A 17 -19.79 9.45 -14.61
CA ARG A 17 -19.87 9.47 -16.07
C ARG A 17 -18.52 9.03 -16.65
N VAL A 18 -18.50 7.91 -17.31
CA VAL A 18 -17.39 7.50 -18.19
C VAL A 18 -17.48 8.34 -19.46
N ASN A 19 -16.52 9.21 -19.69
CA ASN A 19 -16.51 10.09 -20.87
C ASN A 19 -15.97 9.32 -22.07
N HIS A 20 -16.86 8.82 -22.93
CA HIS A 20 -16.51 8.20 -24.20
C HIS A 20 -16.38 9.30 -25.29
N GLN A 21 -15.26 10.02 -25.33
CA GLN A 21 -14.88 10.72 -26.53
C GLN A 21 -14.20 9.73 -27.49
N GLN A 22 -14.96 9.27 -28.47
CA GLN A 22 -14.45 8.51 -29.61
C GLN A 22 -13.60 9.43 -30.49
N GLN A 23 -12.31 9.55 -30.22
CA GLN A 23 -11.34 9.92 -31.24
C GLN A 23 -10.94 8.66 -32.00
N LYS A 24 -11.15 8.69 -33.33
CA LYS A 24 -10.59 7.70 -34.25
C LYS A 24 -9.06 7.76 -34.19
N VAL A 25 -8.48 6.95 -33.31
CA VAL A 25 -7.05 6.66 -33.34
C VAL A 25 -6.85 5.56 -34.35
N GLN A 26 -6.02 5.83 -35.36
CA GLN A 26 -5.53 4.79 -36.27
C GLN A 26 -4.92 3.67 -35.43
N GLU A 27 -5.47 2.47 -35.55
CA GLU A 27 -4.95 1.25 -34.97
C GLU A 27 -3.53 0.99 -35.50
N THR A 28 -2.53 1.50 -34.80
CA THR A 28 -1.21 0.89 -34.88
C THR A 28 -1.33 -0.33 -33.97
N VAL A 29 -1.44 -1.51 -34.54
CA VAL A 29 -1.33 -2.79 -33.84
C VAL A 29 0.05 -2.79 -33.18
N VAL A 30 0.09 -2.40 -31.90
CA VAL A 30 1.23 -2.66 -31.05
C VAL A 30 1.15 -4.15 -30.73
N THR A 31 1.81 -4.95 -31.54
CA THR A 31 2.09 -6.36 -31.23
C THR A 31 2.59 -6.41 -29.80
N ASN A 32 2.04 -7.32 -29.00
CA ASN A 32 2.53 -7.66 -27.67
C ASN A 32 4.05 -7.76 -27.75
N ALA A 33 4.76 -6.74 -27.29
CA ALA A 33 6.19 -6.81 -27.13
C ALA A 33 6.42 -7.85 -26.05
N GLU A 34 6.69 -9.08 -26.47
CA GLU A 34 7.19 -10.12 -25.60
C GLU A 34 8.38 -9.52 -24.85
N TRP A 35 8.26 -9.43 -23.53
CA TRP A 35 9.39 -9.12 -22.70
C TRP A 35 10.49 -10.11 -23.02
N PRO A 36 11.71 -9.66 -23.28
CA PRO A 36 12.82 -10.59 -23.41
C PRO A 36 12.86 -11.44 -22.14
N PRO A 37 12.81 -12.77 -22.24
CA PRO A 37 12.83 -13.67 -21.08
C PRO A 37 13.99 -13.39 -20.13
N ASP A 38 15.11 -12.88 -20.67
CA ASP A 38 16.34 -12.57 -19.95
C ASP A 38 16.22 -11.45 -18.92
N ARG A 39 15.25 -10.54 -19.01
CA ARG A 39 15.14 -9.41 -18.08
C ARG A 39 14.49 -9.75 -16.74
N ARG A 40 13.95 -10.96 -16.57
CA ARG A 40 13.22 -11.38 -15.35
C ARG A 40 14.02 -12.28 -14.41
N ARG A 41 15.28 -12.55 -14.72
CA ARG A 41 16.08 -13.47 -13.90
C ARG A 41 16.56 -12.77 -12.65
N ASP A 42 16.10 -13.24 -11.49
CA ASP A 42 16.51 -12.71 -10.18
C ASP A 42 17.99 -13.04 -9.86
N ASP A 43 18.60 -13.95 -10.59
CA ASP A 43 19.99 -14.37 -10.48
C ASP A 43 21.01 -13.35 -11.05
N GLN A 44 20.55 -12.35 -11.79
CA GLN A 44 21.41 -11.31 -12.38
C GLN A 44 21.69 -10.11 -11.44
N TYR A 45 21.10 -10.11 -10.25
CA TYR A 45 21.31 -9.07 -9.24
C TYR A 45 22.53 -9.38 -8.37
N VAL A 46 23.45 -8.43 -8.24
CA VAL A 46 24.70 -8.60 -7.50
C VAL A 46 24.65 -7.94 -6.12
N GLY A 47 23.69 -7.04 -5.87
CA GLY A 47 23.54 -6.29 -4.64
C GLY A 47 24.45 -5.05 -4.56
N SER A 48 24.02 -4.07 -3.77
CA SER A 48 24.71 -2.77 -3.67
C SER A 48 26.11 -2.86 -3.09
N VAL A 49 26.43 -3.88 -2.30
CA VAL A 49 27.78 -4.11 -1.76
C VAL A 49 28.77 -4.33 -2.91
N ARG A 50 28.37 -5.07 -3.94
CA ARG A 50 29.22 -5.28 -5.12
C ARG A 50 29.42 -4.00 -5.93
N CYS A 51 28.39 -3.15 -6.01
CA CYS A 51 28.50 -1.85 -6.66
C CYS A 51 29.47 -0.92 -5.92
N ALA A 52 29.46 -0.97 -4.60
CA ALA A 52 30.31 -0.15 -3.74
C ALA A 52 31.82 -0.43 -3.92
N GLU A 53 32.21 -1.59 -4.40
CA GLU A 53 33.63 -1.91 -4.63
C GLU A 53 34.28 -0.95 -5.65
N CYS A 54 33.49 -0.48 -6.66
CA CYS A 54 33.95 0.49 -7.66
C CYS A 54 33.37 1.89 -7.44
N HIS A 55 32.13 2.02 -6.93
CA HIS A 55 31.40 3.28 -6.75
C HIS A 55 31.35 3.72 -5.28
N GLN A 56 32.50 3.72 -4.61
CA GLN A 56 32.63 3.91 -3.15
C GLN A 56 32.02 5.22 -2.65
N ASP A 57 32.30 6.34 -3.31
CA ASP A 57 31.84 7.66 -2.85
C ASP A 57 30.34 7.81 -3.01
N ILE A 58 29.80 7.44 -4.17
CA ILE A 58 28.35 7.47 -4.43
C ILE A 58 27.62 6.55 -3.47
N SER A 59 28.13 5.35 -3.24
CA SER A 59 27.55 4.37 -2.33
C SER A 59 27.52 4.89 -0.90
N ARG A 60 28.66 5.42 -0.42
CA ARG A 60 28.77 6.00 0.93
C ARG A 60 27.77 7.13 1.12
N GLU A 61 27.69 8.06 0.19
CA GLU A 61 26.80 9.21 0.24
C GLU A 61 25.32 8.78 0.21
N TYR A 62 24.96 7.83 -0.66
CA TYR A 62 23.62 7.32 -0.79
C TYR A 62 23.13 6.63 0.50
N PHE A 63 23.88 5.70 1.03
CA PHE A 63 23.48 4.96 2.23
C PHE A 63 23.58 5.77 3.53
N SER A 64 24.34 6.87 3.55
CA SER A 64 24.43 7.73 4.73
C SER A 64 23.41 8.87 4.75
N SER A 65 22.99 9.39 3.59
CA SER A 65 22.19 10.62 3.51
C SER A 65 20.84 10.46 2.82
N HIS A 66 20.70 9.50 1.90
CA HIS A 66 19.46 9.40 1.11
C HIS A 66 18.42 8.51 1.80
N PRO A 67 17.16 8.99 1.96
CA PRO A 67 16.12 8.24 2.66
C PRO A 67 15.84 6.84 2.08
N MET A 68 15.94 6.64 0.76
CA MET A 68 15.76 5.33 0.14
C MET A 68 16.82 4.32 0.55
N GLY A 69 18.09 4.75 0.68
CA GLY A 69 19.21 3.92 1.17
C GLY A 69 19.09 3.52 2.65
N GLN A 70 18.09 4.06 3.36
CA GLN A 70 17.81 3.77 4.76
C GLN A 70 16.38 3.28 4.98
N SER A 71 15.72 2.77 3.94
CA SER A 71 14.28 2.52 3.93
C SER A 71 13.81 1.36 4.82
N VAL A 72 14.69 0.42 5.14
CA VAL A 72 14.43 -0.70 6.07
C VAL A 72 15.62 -0.84 7.00
N LYS A 73 15.32 -1.03 8.28
CA LYS A 73 16.31 -1.25 9.34
C LYS A 73 15.86 -2.39 10.25
N VAL A 74 16.78 -2.99 10.96
CA VAL A 74 16.48 -3.79 12.15
C VAL A 74 16.40 -2.86 13.37
N PRO A 75 15.72 -3.27 14.48
CA PRO A 75 15.54 -2.40 15.64
C PRO A 75 16.82 -1.78 16.20
N ASP A 76 17.95 -2.48 16.15
CA ASP A 76 19.24 -2.02 16.64
C ASP A 76 19.87 -0.90 15.77
N GLU A 77 19.40 -0.75 14.54
CA GLU A 77 19.86 0.28 13.59
C GLU A 77 19.01 1.55 13.62
N LEU A 78 18.00 1.62 14.50
CA LEU A 78 17.21 2.84 14.68
C LEU A 78 18.10 3.99 15.14
N ASP A 79 17.72 5.22 14.76
CA ASP A 79 18.45 6.41 15.22
C ASP A 79 18.36 6.57 16.75
N ALA A 80 19.31 7.34 17.31
CA ALA A 80 19.43 7.49 18.75
C ALA A 80 18.19 8.10 19.41
N VAL A 81 17.42 8.96 18.70
CA VAL A 81 16.22 9.60 19.25
C VAL A 81 15.11 8.57 19.37
N ALA A 82 14.86 7.78 18.31
CA ALA A 82 13.87 6.71 18.33
C ALA A 82 14.20 5.66 19.40
N ARG A 83 15.48 5.23 19.50
CA ARG A 83 15.92 4.28 20.54
C ARG A 83 15.77 4.82 21.95
N SER A 84 16.13 6.07 22.18
CA SER A 84 16.03 6.68 23.53
C SER A 84 14.59 6.96 23.95
N SER A 85 13.62 6.87 23.03
CA SER A 85 12.18 7.00 23.35
C SER A 85 11.57 5.72 23.94
N VAL A 86 12.30 4.60 23.94
CA VAL A 86 11.84 3.34 24.53
C VAL A 86 12.38 3.20 25.97
N PRO A 87 11.58 2.82 26.96
CA PRO A 87 10.18 2.40 26.89
C PRO A 87 9.21 3.58 26.68
N ALA A 88 8.13 3.31 25.97
CA ALA A 88 7.06 4.27 25.69
C ALA A 88 5.69 3.65 25.90
N THR A 89 4.70 4.50 26.17
CA THR A 89 3.29 4.10 26.28
C THR A 89 2.39 5.09 25.56
N LEU A 90 1.25 4.58 25.09
CA LEU A 90 0.20 5.36 24.44
C LEU A 90 -1.16 4.81 24.88
N ASP A 91 -2.08 5.69 25.27
CA ASP A 91 -3.48 5.34 25.50
C ASP A 91 -4.33 5.84 24.32
N ALA A 92 -4.96 4.93 23.62
CA ALA A 92 -5.83 5.24 22.50
C ALA A 92 -6.97 4.22 22.40
N GLY A 93 -8.18 4.71 22.13
CA GLY A 93 -9.33 3.84 21.94
C GLY A 93 -9.69 2.96 23.15
N GLY A 94 -9.43 3.43 24.38
CA GLY A 94 -9.63 2.64 25.60
C GLY A 94 -8.65 1.48 25.76
N ARG A 95 -7.55 1.51 25.04
CA ARG A 95 -6.48 0.52 25.06
C ARG A 95 -5.18 1.17 25.47
N HIS A 96 -4.36 0.41 26.17
CA HIS A 96 -3.01 0.80 26.55
C HIS A 96 -2.01 0.08 25.66
N TYR A 97 -1.20 0.84 24.97
CA TYR A 97 -0.12 0.37 24.13
C TYR A 97 1.21 0.61 24.83
N ALA A 98 2.16 -0.32 24.67
CA ALA A 98 3.51 -0.14 25.17
C ALA A 98 4.54 -0.60 24.13
N VAL A 99 5.65 0.14 24.09
CA VAL A 99 6.86 -0.22 23.36
C VAL A 99 7.94 -0.49 24.39
N THR A 100 8.53 -1.67 24.37
CA THR A 100 9.51 -2.11 25.36
C THR A 100 10.67 -2.86 24.73
N MET A 101 11.80 -2.91 25.44
CA MET A 101 12.89 -3.83 25.11
C MET A 101 12.83 -5.04 26.03
N ASP A 102 12.96 -6.24 25.46
CA ASP A 102 13.15 -7.49 26.19
C ASP A 102 14.52 -8.07 25.77
N GLY A 103 15.56 -7.73 26.52
CA GLY A 103 16.93 -7.88 26.05
C GLY A 103 17.20 -6.98 24.84
N GLU A 104 17.57 -7.58 23.72
CA GLU A 104 17.80 -6.88 22.42
C GLU A 104 16.53 -6.84 21.55
N VAL A 105 15.44 -7.48 21.96
CA VAL A 105 14.22 -7.60 21.17
C VAL A 105 13.27 -6.44 21.46
N LEU A 106 12.99 -5.62 20.47
CA LEU A 106 11.94 -4.61 20.52
C LEU A 106 10.57 -5.29 20.48
N LYS A 107 9.70 -4.96 21.44
CA LYS A 107 8.33 -5.47 21.51
C LYS A 107 7.33 -4.35 21.52
N GLN A 108 6.21 -4.58 20.85
CA GLN A 108 5.02 -3.76 21.00
C GLN A 108 3.91 -4.60 21.60
N SER A 109 3.15 -4.01 22.51
CA SER A 109 2.02 -4.66 23.16
C SER A 109 0.79 -3.76 23.17
N GLU A 110 -0.38 -4.40 23.19
CA GLU A 110 -1.68 -3.80 23.39
C GLU A 110 -2.36 -4.51 24.54
N SER A 111 -2.97 -3.77 25.45
CA SER A 111 -3.72 -4.33 26.56
C SER A 111 -4.97 -3.52 26.87
N MET A 112 -5.90 -4.13 27.55
CA MET A 112 -7.09 -3.49 28.12
C MET A 112 -7.25 -3.93 29.57
N SER A 113 -7.58 -2.99 30.43
CA SER A 113 -7.80 -3.22 31.87
C SER A 113 -9.09 -2.54 32.32
N ASP A 114 -9.66 -3.03 33.41
CA ASP A 114 -10.76 -2.40 34.13
C ASP A 114 -10.41 -2.26 35.61
N LYS A 115 -11.40 -1.95 36.45
CA LYS A 115 -11.21 -1.82 37.90
C LYS A 115 -10.83 -3.14 38.61
N VAL A 116 -11.09 -4.28 37.98
CA VAL A 116 -10.75 -5.61 38.49
C VAL A 116 -9.31 -5.98 38.10
N GLY A 117 -8.78 -5.41 37.04
CA GLY A 117 -7.42 -5.65 36.55
C GLY A 117 -7.34 -5.90 35.04
N LEU A 118 -6.29 -6.55 34.63
CA LEU A 118 -6.05 -6.86 33.21
C LEU A 118 -7.16 -7.74 32.64
N ILE A 119 -7.72 -7.33 31.50
CA ILE A 119 -8.70 -8.11 30.74
C ILE A 119 -7.99 -8.95 29.68
N TYR A 120 -7.14 -8.33 28.86
CA TYR A 120 -6.28 -9.02 27.91
C TYR A 120 -4.98 -8.26 27.67
N THR A 121 -4.01 -8.97 27.15
CA THR A 121 -2.81 -8.40 26.55
C THR A 121 -2.43 -9.19 25.31
N GLN A 122 -1.95 -8.48 24.30
CA GLN A 122 -1.29 -9.05 23.11
C GLN A 122 0.05 -8.36 22.92
N SER A 123 1.02 -9.07 22.39
CA SER A 123 2.31 -8.49 22.05
C SER A 123 2.90 -9.18 20.83
N CYS A 124 3.76 -8.46 20.11
CA CYS A 124 4.62 -9.02 19.08
C CYS A 124 6.05 -8.51 19.22
N SER A 125 6.99 -9.35 18.84
CA SER A 125 8.38 -8.94 18.57
C SER A 125 8.44 -8.23 17.24
N ILE A 126 9.31 -7.24 17.15
CA ILE A 126 9.52 -6.46 15.95
C ILE A 126 10.81 -6.93 15.27
N ASP A 127 10.70 -7.31 14.01
CA ASP A 127 11.81 -7.78 13.20
C ASP A 127 12.40 -6.67 12.33
N PHE A 128 11.53 -5.76 11.83
CA PHE A 128 11.94 -4.68 10.93
C PHE A 128 11.28 -3.36 11.30
N ALA A 129 11.99 -2.27 11.00
CA ALA A 129 11.46 -0.91 10.95
C ALA A 129 11.49 -0.43 9.49
N ILE A 130 10.34 -0.07 8.95
CA ILE A 130 10.19 0.46 7.60
C ILE A 130 10.08 1.97 7.66
N GLY A 131 10.93 2.65 6.91
CA GLY A 131 11.10 4.10 6.87
C GLY A 131 12.53 4.51 7.17
N SER A 132 12.93 5.67 6.65
CA SER A 132 14.30 6.19 6.83
C SER A 132 14.54 6.91 8.17
N GLY A 133 13.47 7.13 8.95
CA GLY A 133 13.53 8.01 10.12
C GLY A 133 13.35 9.49 9.80
N THR A 134 13.38 9.91 8.54
CA THR A 134 13.15 11.32 8.18
C THR A 134 11.73 11.79 8.59
N ARG A 135 10.74 10.94 8.44
CA ARG A 135 9.36 11.18 8.88
C ARG A 135 8.94 10.27 10.02
N GLY A 136 9.43 9.05 10.03
CA GLY A 136 9.13 8.08 11.06
C GLY A 136 9.55 6.67 10.68
N TYR A 137 9.21 5.74 11.58
CA TYR A 137 9.39 4.30 11.41
C TYR A 137 8.07 3.58 11.70
N SER A 138 7.56 2.83 10.73
CA SER A 138 6.52 1.83 10.95
C SER A 138 7.18 0.48 11.26
N PHE A 139 6.63 -0.24 12.21
CA PHE A 139 7.24 -1.47 12.73
C PHE A 139 6.53 -2.70 12.17
N VAL A 140 7.31 -3.75 11.91
CA VAL A 140 6.86 -4.95 11.21
C VAL A 140 7.37 -6.19 11.91
N SER A 141 6.50 -7.17 12.08
CA SER A 141 6.83 -8.52 12.51
C SER A 141 6.74 -9.51 11.34
N GLU A 142 7.68 -10.46 11.27
CA GLU A 142 7.61 -11.60 10.38
C GLU A 142 7.00 -12.80 11.12
N ARG A 143 6.01 -13.44 10.51
CA ARG A 143 5.39 -14.64 11.05
C ARG A 143 5.02 -15.58 9.92
N ASP A 144 5.59 -16.77 9.94
CA ASP A 144 5.32 -17.83 8.97
C ASP A 144 5.45 -17.40 7.50
N GLY A 145 6.47 -16.59 7.19
CA GLY A 145 6.73 -16.09 5.84
C GLY A 145 5.81 -14.95 5.40
N CYS A 146 5.04 -14.36 6.31
CA CYS A 146 4.24 -13.16 6.07
C CYS A 146 4.74 -12.00 6.93
N LEU A 147 4.59 -10.78 6.42
CA LEU A 147 4.91 -9.56 7.15
C LEU A 147 3.64 -8.89 7.67
N TYR A 148 3.67 -8.44 8.93
CA TYR A 148 2.54 -7.79 9.59
C TYR A 148 2.96 -6.46 10.17
N GLN A 149 2.24 -5.39 9.80
CA GLN A 149 2.44 -4.07 10.37
C GLN A 149 1.95 -4.07 11.83
N SER A 150 2.76 -3.49 12.71
CA SER A 150 2.42 -3.29 14.12
C SER A 150 1.59 -2.03 14.33
N PRO A 151 0.78 -1.95 15.40
CA PRO A 151 -0.11 -0.81 15.65
C PRO A 151 0.57 0.52 15.85
N LEU A 152 1.79 0.56 16.36
CA LEU A 152 2.47 1.81 16.69
C LEU A 152 3.58 2.16 15.68
N THR A 153 3.64 3.45 15.35
CA THR A 153 4.65 4.10 14.52
C THR A 153 5.37 5.17 15.36
N TRP A 154 6.68 5.29 15.18
CA TRP A 154 7.45 6.42 15.66
C TRP A 154 7.41 7.55 14.64
N TYR A 155 6.90 8.72 15.01
CA TYR A 155 6.84 9.91 14.18
C TYR A 155 7.98 10.85 14.53
N SER A 156 8.99 10.91 13.67
CA SER A 156 10.26 11.58 13.97
C SER A 156 10.15 13.11 14.01
N GLN A 157 9.22 13.70 13.25
CA GLN A 157 9.00 15.16 13.22
C GLN A 157 8.45 15.66 14.56
N GLU A 158 7.47 14.96 15.09
CA GLU A 158 6.83 15.27 16.39
C GLU A 158 7.54 14.60 17.57
N LYS A 159 8.49 13.69 17.30
CA LYS A 159 9.23 12.89 18.30
C LYS A 159 8.29 12.16 19.24
N MET A 160 7.29 11.49 18.68
CA MET A 160 6.27 10.78 19.45
C MET A 160 5.90 9.43 18.84
N TRP A 161 5.39 8.56 19.71
CA TRP A 161 4.72 7.34 19.30
C TRP A 161 3.22 7.62 19.14
N ASP A 162 2.64 7.14 18.04
CA ASP A 162 1.20 7.16 17.83
C ASP A 162 0.79 5.97 16.97
N LEU A 163 -0.52 5.81 16.77
CA LEU A 163 -1.06 4.76 15.93
C LEU A 163 -0.51 4.84 14.50
N SER A 164 -0.24 3.70 13.94
CA SER A 164 0.28 3.58 12.56
C SER A 164 -0.73 4.11 11.53
N PRO A 165 -0.27 4.63 10.39
CA PRO A 165 -1.16 5.11 9.34
C PRO A 165 -2.21 4.06 8.96
N GLY A 166 -3.48 4.48 8.91
CA GLY A 166 -4.62 3.60 8.63
C GLY A 166 -5.05 2.69 9.80
N TYR A 167 -4.58 2.96 11.01
CA TYR A 167 -5.12 2.37 12.24
C TYR A 167 -6.10 3.37 12.87
N ASP A 168 -7.37 2.98 12.91
CA ASP A 168 -8.40 3.73 13.62
C ASP A 168 -8.42 3.29 15.10
N PRO A 169 -8.45 4.22 16.07
CA PRO A 169 -8.54 3.84 17.49
C PRO A 169 -9.71 2.92 17.83
N ASP A 170 -10.80 2.98 17.09
CA ASP A 170 -12.01 2.21 17.35
C ASP A 170 -12.03 0.84 16.68
N ASP A 171 -11.50 0.77 15.46
CA ASP A 171 -11.51 -0.45 14.66
C ASP A 171 -10.24 -0.57 13.82
N HIS A 172 -9.34 -1.43 14.24
CA HIS A 172 -8.12 -1.73 13.48
C HIS A 172 -7.70 -3.20 13.63
N PRO A 173 -6.89 -3.72 12.68
CA PRO A 173 -6.51 -5.14 12.63
C PRO A 173 -5.47 -5.54 13.69
N ARG A 174 -5.14 -4.70 14.64
CA ARG A 174 -4.15 -4.95 15.70
C ARG A 174 -2.81 -5.37 15.13
N PHE A 175 -2.30 -6.54 15.52
CA PHE A 175 -1.09 -7.14 14.99
C PHE A 175 -1.34 -8.05 13.77
N GLY A 176 -2.54 -8.01 13.20
CA GLY A 176 -2.96 -8.86 12.08
C GLY A 176 -2.97 -8.18 10.72
N ARG A 177 -2.47 -6.93 10.59
CA ARG A 177 -2.42 -6.22 9.30
C ARG A 177 -1.30 -6.76 8.42
N ARG A 178 -1.64 -7.71 7.55
CA ARG A 178 -0.71 -8.28 6.58
C ARG A 178 -0.25 -7.21 5.58
N MET A 179 1.05 -7.14 5.34
CA MET A 179 1.65 -6.26 4.33
C MET A 179 1.68 -6.95 2.99
N SER A 180 1.16 -6.26 1.97
CA SER A 180 1.14 -6.80 0.61
C SER A 180 2.47 -6.58 -0.11
N ASP A 181 2.69 -7.36 -1.17
CA ASP A 181 3.78 -7.15 -2.14
C ASP A 181 3.82 -5.70 -2.64
N GLY A 182 2.64 -5.07 -2.84
CA GLY A 182 2.53 -3.67 -3.23
C GLY A 182 3.09 -2.67 -2.20
N CYS A 183 3.10 -3.01 -0.90
CA CYS A 183 3.78 -2.21 0.12
C CYS A 183 5.30 -2.40 0.02
N ILE A 184 5.73 -3.65 0.01
CA ILE A 184 7.15 -4.03 0.09
C ILE A 184 7.93 -3.55 -1.15
N VAL A 185 7.32 -3.63 -2.33
CA VAL A 185 7.98 -3.20 -3.58
C VAL A 185 8.39 -1.73 -3.59
N CYS A 186 7.69 -0.87 -2.83
CA CYS A 186 8.00 0.56 -2.74
C CYS A 186 8.85 0.90 -1.51
N HIS A 187 8.77 0.11 -0.44
CA HIS A 187 9.37 0.43 0.84
C HIS A 187 10.64 -0.34 1.17
N ALA A 188 10.94 -1.43 0.44
CA ALA A 188 12.13 -2.25 0.65
C ALA A 188 12.96 -2.40 -0.63
N GLY A 189 14.13 -2.95 -0.50
CA GLY A 189 15.03 -3.27 -1.60
C GLY A 189 14.57 -4.53 -2.35
N ARG A 190 15.35 -5.62 -2.25
CA ARG A 190 15.04 -6.88 -2.91
C ARG A 190 14.46 -7.90 -1.93
N ALA A 191 13.14 -8.11 -2.01
CA ALA A 191 12.45 -9.11 -1.20
C ALA A 191 12.73 -10.54 -1.73
N ASN A 192 12.90 -11.48 -0.81
CA ASN A 192 13.06 -12.91 -1.10
C ASN A 192 11.68 -13.59 -1.14
N ARG A 193 10.92 -13.26 -2.16
CA ARG A 193 9.53 -13.69 -2.30
C ARG A 193 9.37 -15.17 -2.65
N LEU A 194 8.20 -15.71 -2.36
CA LEU A 194 7.76 -17.00 -2.83
C LEU A 194 7.03 -16.81 -4.18
N PRO A 195 7.56 -17.31 -5.32
CA PRO A 195 7.02 -16.96 -6.65
C PRO A 195 5.58 -17.43 -6.89
N SER A 196 5.13 -18.48 -6.22
CA SER A 196 3.80 -19.09 -6.38
C SER A 196 2.72 -18.41 -5.55
N ALA A 197 3.08 -17.66 -4.50
CA ALA A 197 2.15 -17.01 -3.60
C ALA A 197 2.37 -15.50 -3.53
N THR A 198 1.29 -14.75 -3.37
CA THR A 198 1.35 -13.32 -3.10
C THR A 198 1.59 -13.08 -1.60
N ASP A 199 2.27 -11.98 -1.29
CA ASP A 199 2.50 -11.50 0.09
C ASP A 199 3.22 -12.54 0.98
N ARG A 200 4.06 -13.40 0.37
CA ARG A 200 4.80 -14.43 1.06
C ARG A 200 6.28 -14.41 0.72
N PHE A 201 7.11 -14.61 1.74
CA PHE A 201 8.55 -14.46 1.68
C PHE A 201 9.26 -15.71 2.22
N LYS A 202 10.45 -15.96 1.67
CA LYS A 202 11.39 -16.98 2.19
C LYS A 202 12.29 -16.34 3.25
N THR A 203 12.95 -17.15 4.03
CA THR A 203 13.98 -16.69 4.97
C THR A 203 15.37 -16.68 4.28
N PRO A 204 16.14 -15.57 4.35
CA PRO A 204 15.78 -14.29 4.93
C PRO A 204 14.73 -13.56 4.08
N VAL A 205 13.88 -12.73 4.71
CA VAL A 205 12.80 -11.99 4.01
C VAL A 205 13.33 -11.06 2.94
N PHE A 206 14.45 -10.41 3.20
CA PHE A 206 15.10 -9.51 2.26
C PHE A 206 16.47 -10.07 1.85
N LEU A 207 16.70 -10.13 0.54
CA LEU A 207 18.03 -10.35 -0.03
C LEU A 207 18.86 -9.06 -0.01
N GLU A 208 18.19 -7.92 -0.09
CA GLU A 208 18.70 -6.58 0.18
C GLU A 208 17.58 -5.80 0.87
N ALA A 209 17.79 -5.38 2.11
CA ALA A 209 16.72 -4.80 2.92
C ALA A 209 16.34 -3.39 2.44
N THR A 210 17.30 -2.49 2.31
CA THR A 210 17.05 -1.12 1.86
C THR A 210 16.95 -1.04 0.34
N ILE A 211 16.34 0.02 -0.18
CA ILE A 211 16.29 0.29 -1.62
C ILE A 211 17.72 0.55 -2.11
N GLY A 212 18.27 -0.40 -2.87
CA GLY A 212 19.65 -0.39 -3.35
C GLY A 212 19.82 0.15 -4.76
N CYS A 213 21.06 0.11 -5.24
CA CYS A 213 21.49 0.66 -6.54
C CYS A 213 20.69 0.07 -7.72
N GLU A 214 20.51 -1.24 -7.70
CA GLU A 214 19.86 -1.98 -8.78
C GLU A 214 18.36 -1.72 -8.91
N ARG A 215 17.74 -1.08 -7.90
CA ARG A 215 16.36 -0.64 -7.98
C ARG A 215 16.14 0.46 -9.03
N CYS A 216 17.18 1.28 -9.27
CA CYS A 216 17.17 2.39 -10.22
C CYS A 216 18.02 2.11 -11.47
N HIS A 217 19.01 1.21 -11.37
CA HIS A 217 19.97 0.93 -12.43
C HIS A 217 19.75 -0.43 -13.12
N GLY A 218 18.92 -1.31 -12.55
CA GLY A 218 18.72 -2.68 -13.04
C GLY A 218 19.82 -3.65 -12.61
N PRO A 219 19.70 -4.94 -12.99
CA PRO A 219 20.62 -5.99 -12.60
C PRO A 219 22.06 -5.71 -13.02
N GLY A 220 23.01 -5.84 -12.09
CA GLY A 220 24.39 -5.44 -12.24
C GLY A 220 25.34 -6.50 -12.76
N GLU A 221 24.95 -7.78 -12.87
CA GLU A 221 25.85 -8.89 -13.20
C GLU A 221 26.63 -8.64 -14.49
N GLN A 222 25.95 -8.30 -15.59
CA GLN A 222 26.60 -8.06 -16.87
C GLN A 222 27.47 -6.79 -16.86
N HIS A 223 27.07 -5.75 -16.10
CA HIS A 223 27.90 -4.57 -15.92
C HIS A 223 29.20 -4.91 -15.20
N VAL A 224 29.13 -5.65 -14.11
CA VAL A 224 30.32 -6.08 -13.36
C VAL A 224 31.22 -6.93 -14.23
N ALA A 225 30.70 -7.92 -14.95
CA ALA A 225 31.50 -8.74 -15.87
C ALA A 225 32.17 -7.90 -16.95
N PHE A 226 31.43 -7.00 -17.59
CA PHE A 226 31.94 -6.11 -18.64
C PHE A 226 33.08 -5.22 -18.14
N GLN A 227 32.90 -4.58 -16.98
CA GLN A 227 33.91 -3.67 -16.41
C GLN A 227 35.11 -4.41 -15.82
N SER A 228 34.94 -5.69 -15.43
CA SER A 228 36.05 -6.52 -14.96
C SER A 228 36.85 -7.17 -16.09
N GLY A 229 36.47 -6.95 -17.37
CA GLY A 229 37.16 -7.50 -18.52
C GLY A 229 36.86 -8.97 -18.81
N ASP A 230 35.74 -9.50 -18.25
CA ASP A 230 35.28 -10.87 -18.44
C ASP A 230 33.81 -10.94 -18.98
N PRO A 231 33.49 -10.18 -20.05
CA PRO A 231 32.17 -10.29 -20.64
C PRO A 231 32.04 -11.57 -21.48
N SER A 232 30.86 -12.18 -21.47
CA SER A 232 30.57 -13.27 -22.41
C SER A 232 30.61 -12.74 -23.85
N PRO A 233 31.00 -13.59 -24.83
CA PRO A 233 31.12 -13.17 -26.22
C PRO A 233 29.83 -12.54 -26.76
N GLY A 234 29.91 -11.29 -27.22
CA GLY A 234 28.77 -10.54 -27.75
C GLY A 234 27.94 -9.80 -26.70
N GLU A 235 28.31 -9.85 -25.44
CA GLU A 235 27.64 -9.05 -24.38
C GLU A 235 28.12 -7.59 -24.39
N SER A 236 27.17 -6.71 -24.13
CA SER A 236 27.39 -5.27 -23.92
C SER A 236 27.07 -4.90 -22.50
N ASP A 237 27.63 -3.79 -22.02
CA ASP A 237 27.24 -3.21 -20.74
C ASP A 237 25.74 -2.83 -20.78
N ARG A 238 24.93 -3.49 -19.95
CA ARG A 238 23.47 -3.33 -19.93
C ARG A 238 22.97 -2.54 -18.73
N ILE A 239 23.86 -1.99 -17.92
CA ILE A 239 23.43 -1.15 -16.79
C ILE A 239 22.67 0.08 -17.29
N VAL A 240 21.55 0.39 -16.66
CA VAL A 240 20.74 1.55 -17.05
C VAL A 240 21.23 2.79 -16.32
N ASN A 241 21.49 3.86 -17.06
CA ASN A 241 21.61 5.19 -16.48
C ASN A 241 20.32 5.97 -16.75
N PRO A 242 19.45 6.19 -15.74
CA PRO A 242 18.16 6.84 -15.94
C PRO A 242 18.26 8.23 -16.57
N ALA A 243 19.33 8.98 -16.33
CA ALA A 243 19.54 10.31 -16.93
C ALA A 243 19.70 10.28 -18.47
N LYS A 244 20.04 9.13 -19.03
CA LYS A 244 20.20 8.93 -20.48
C LYS A 244 18.95 8.38 -21.17
N LEU A 245 17.90 8.06 -20.39
CA LEU A 245 16.65 7.55 -20.92
C LEU A 245 15.79 8.70 -21.46
N GLU A 246 14.89 8.35 -22.39
CA GLU A 246 13.82 9.27 -22.78
C GLU A 246 12.92 9.61 -21.56
N PRO A 247 12.30 10.80 -21.52
CA PRO A 247 11.63 11.32 -20.32
C PRO A 247 10.64 10.35 -19.67
N SER A 248 9.83 9.64 -20.46
CA SER A 248 8.81 8.75 -19.90
C SER A 248 9.40 7.53 -19.20
N ARG A 249 10.50 6.98 -19.71
CA ARG A 249 11.21 5.83 -19.10
C ARG A 249 12.07 6.28 -17.94
N ARG A 250 12.72 7.46 -18.06
CA ARG A 250 13.47 8.09 -16.98
C ARG A 250 12.61 8.28 -15.73
N ASP A 251 11.46 8.90 -15.92
CA ASP A 251 10.59 9.26 -14.80
C ASP A 251 9.86 8.04 -14.25
N SER A 252 9.61 7.01 -15.05
CA SER A 252 9.01 5.74 -14.59
C SER A 252 9.85 5.06 -13.51
N VAL A 253 11.18 5.27 -13.48
CA VAL A 253 12.04 4.80 -12.40
C VAL A 253 11.63 5.39 -11.04
N CYS A 254 11.15 6.63 -11.01
CA CYS A 254 10.64 7.26 -9.77
C CYS A 254 9.16 6.91 -9.56
N TYR A 255 8.38 6.87 -10.64
CA TYR A 255 6.94 6.63 -10.59
C TYR A 255 6.58 5.25 -10.04
N GLN A 256 7.45 4.24 -10.19
CA GLN A 256 7.20 2.91 -9.63
C GLN A 256 6.86 2.94 -8.13
N CYS A 257 7.37 3.94 -7.38
CA CYS A 257 7.10 4.14 -5.96
C CYS A 257 6.32 5.43 -5.67
N HIS A 258 6.52 6.51 -6.44
CA HIS A 258 5.98 7.84 -6.17
C HIS A 258 4.68 8.18 -6.92
N LEU A 259 4.16 7.27 -7.75
CA LEU A 259 2.82 7.34 -8.35
C LEU A 259 1.94 6.23 -7.78
N HIS A 260 1.23 6.50 -6.69
CA HIS A 260 0.23 5.58 -6.15
C HIS A 260 -1.14 5.79 -6.81
N GLY A 261 -1.50 7.02 -7.10
CA GLY A 261 -2.81 7.38 -7.65
C GLY A 261 -3.96 7.09 -6.68
N ARG A 262 -5.10 6.76 -7.28
CA ARG A 262 -6.29 6.25 -6.56
C ARG A 262 -6.28 4.73 -6.46
N ASP A 263 -5.69 4.08 -7.46
CA ASP A 263 -5.54 2.63 -7.55
C ASP A 263 -4.45 2.30 -8.58
N ARG A 264 -3.75 1.21 -8.37
CA ARG A 264 -2.84 0.59 -9.34
C ARG A 264 -3.26 -0.85 -9.56
N ILE A 265 -3.47 -1.22 -10.80
CA ILE A 265 -3.86 -2.58 -11.19
C ILE A 265 -2.76 -3.15 -12.08
N LEU A 266 -2.23 -4.28 -11.69
CA LEU A 266 -1.27 -5.02 -12.50
C LEU A 266 -1.86 -5.39 -13.86
N ARG A 267 -1.09 -5.24 -14.92
CA ARG A 267 -1.46 -5.74 -16.23
C ARG A 267 -1.45 -7.27 -16.26
N THR A 268 -2.04 -7.83 -17.30
CA THR A 268 -2.08 -9.28 -17.50
C THR A 268 -0.68 -9.88 -17.42
N ALA A 269 -0.55 -10.98 -16.69
CA ALA A 269 0.70 -11.72 -16.46
C ALA A 269 1.84 -10.88 -15.87
N ARG A 270 1.53 -9.83 -15.10
CA ARG A 270 2.51 -9.02 -14.37
C ARG A 270 2.41 -9.23 -12.87
N SER A 271 3.55 -9.01 -12.18
CA SER A 271 3.66 -8.94 -10.72
C SER A 271 4.16 -7.57 -10.29
N GLU A 272 4.01 -7.26 -8.99
CA GLU A 272 4.50 -6.01 -8.40
C GLU A 272 6.01 -5.83 -8.60
N TYR A 273 6.76 -6.91 -8.77
CA TYR A 273 8.22 -6.92 -8.89
C TYR A 273 8.74 -6.97 -10.33
N ASP A 274 7.86 -6.81 -11.34
CA ASP A 274 8.28 -6.96 -12.75
C ASP A 274 8.88 -5.69 -13.36
N PHE A 275 8.69 -4.53 -12.73
CA PHE A 275 9.27 -3.30 -13.25
C PHE A 275 10.81 -3.36 -13.26
N ARG A 276 11.39 -2.95 -14.37
CA ARG A 276 12.85 -2.78 -14.52
C ARG A 276 13.16 -1.38 -15.01
N PRO A 277 14.25 -0.76 -14.53
CA PRO A 277 14.73 0.51 -15.06
C PRO A 277 14.88 0.46 -16.58
N GLY A 278 14.32 1.46 -17.26
CA GLY A 278 14.20 1.47 -18.72
C GLY A 278 12.84 1.01 -19.23
N ASP A 279 11.97 0.47 -18.39
CA ASP A 279 10.58 0.22 -18.74
C ASP A 279 9.73 1.48 -18.55
N ARG A 280 8.53 1.46 -19.13
CA ARG A 280 7.47 2.41 -18.80
C ARG A 280 6.65 1.87 -17.65
N LEU A 281 6.14 2.74 -16.81
CA LEU A 281 5.25 2.32 -15.73
C LEU A 281 4.03 1.55 -16.27
N SER A 282 3.50 2.03 -17.40
CA SER A 282 2.36 1.43 -18.11
C SER A 282 2.63 0.04 -18.70
N ASP A 283 3.88 -0.42 -18.73
CA ASP A 283 4.21 -1.80 -19.14
C ASP A 283 3.88 -2.81 -18.04
N VAL A 284 3.73 -2.35 -16.79
CA VAL A 284 3.48 -3.21 -15.61
C VAL A 284 2.13 -2.91 -14.97
N TRP A 285 1.73 -1.64 -14.85
CA TRP A 285 0.49 -1.24 -14.17
C TRP A 285 -0.39 -0.34 -15.02
N VAL A 286 -1.69 -0.47 -14.82
CA VAL A 286 -2.67 0.58 -15.14
C VAL A 286 -2.88 1.39 -13.85
N ALA A 287 -2.42 2.63 -13.84
CA ALA A 287 -2.56 3.54 -12.71
C ALA A 287 -3.76 4.46 -12.93
N PHE A 288 -4.66 4.51 -11.94
CA PHE A 288 -5.82 5.40 -11.93
C PHE A 288 -5.52 6.64 -11.10
N VAL A 289 -5.73 7.81 -11.65
CA VAL A 289 -5.50 9.10 -11.01
C VAL A 289 -6.75 9.95 -11.06
N ASN A 290 -6.85 10.91 -10.15
CA ASN A 290 -7.84 11.97 -10.31
C ASN A 290 -7.35 12.93 -11.40
N THR A 291 -8.24 13.28 -12.33
CA THR A 291 -7.93 14.35 -13.28
C THR A 291 -7.72 15.64 -12.50
N PRO A 292 -6.56 16.31 -12.63
CA PRO A 292 -6.34 17.57 -11.96
C PRO A 292 -7.37 18.59 -12.47
N SER A 293 -8.19 19.15 -11.59
CA SER A 293 -8.87 20.38 -11.94
C SER A 293 -7.82 21.49 -11.92
N ALA A 294 -7.74 22.28 -12.98
CA ALA A 294 -6.75 23.35 -13.12
C ALA A 294 -6.83 24.40 -11.99
N ASP A 295 -7.93 24.41 -11.24
CA ASP A 295 -8.25 25.38 -10.19
C ASP A 295 -8.38 24.75 -8.79
N SER A 296 -8.01 23.48 -8.57
CA SER A 296 -8.11 22.87 -7.24
C SER A 296 -7.03 23.44 -6.32
N SER A 297 -7.38 24.43 -5.54
CA SER A 297 -6.59 24.97 -4.42
C SER A 297 -6.66 24.07 -3.18
N SER A 298 -7.11 22.81 -3.33
CA SER A 298 -7.14 21.87 -2.22
C SER A 298 -5.78 21.80 -1.55
N THR A 299 -5.72 22.22 -0.30
CA THR A 299 -4.55 22.11 0.58
C THR A 299 -4.36 20.70 1.10
N GLN A 300 -5.28 19.78 0.78
CA GLN A 300 -5.24 18.40 1.22
C GLN A 300 -4.42 17.55 0.24
N LEU A 301 -3.23 17.16 0.66
CA LEU A 301 -2.33 16.33 -0.12
C LEU A 301 -2.23 14.94 0.51
N LYS A 302 -2.09 13.91 -0.33
CA LYS A 302 -1.73 12.56 0.14
C LYS A 302 -0.22 12.44 0.28
N ALA A 303 0.23 11.56 1.15
CA ALA A 303 1.66 11.32 1.40
C ALA A 303 2.41 10.89 0.13
N VAL A 304 1.75 10.18 -0.79
CA VAL A 304 2.30 9.76 -2.09
C VAL A 304 1.46 10.34 -3.21
N SER A 305 1.77 11.57 -3.61
CA SER A 305 1.08 12.29 -4.70
C SER A 305 2.02 13.23 -5.46
N GLN A 306 3.33 13.06 -5.30
CA GLN A 306 4.34 13.96 -5.89
C GLN A 306 4.27 13.99 -7.42
N VAL A 307 4.00 12.84 -8.02
CA VAL A 307 3.94 12.70 -9.49
C VAL A 307 2.74 13.45 -10.06
N GLU A 308 1.54 13.22 -9.49
CA GLU A 308 0.32 13.87 -9.94
C GLU A 308 0.43 15.40 -9.81
N GLN A 309 1.01 15.87 -8.70
CA GLN A 309 1.25 17.29 -8.48
C GLN A 309 2.26 17.86 -9.48
N MET A 310 3.41 17.20 -9.68
CA MET A 310 4.42 17.63 -10.62
C MET A 310 3.88 17.71 -12.05
N VAL A 311 3.16 16.68 -12.49
CA VAL A 311 2.57 16.62 -13.84
C VAL A 311 1.53 17.72 -14.05
N ALA A 312 0.81 18.12 -13.01
CA ALA A 312 -0.12 19.25 -13.04
C ALA A 312 0.58 20.62 -13.02
N SER A 313 1.87 20.69 -12.65
CA SER A 313 2.59 21.95 -12.55
C SER A 313 2.80 22.63 -13.91
N LYS A 314 2.86 23.97 -13.91
CA LYS A 314 3.20 24.74 -15.11
C LYS A 314 4.62 24.49 -15.58
N CYS A 315 5.55 24.23 -14.66
CA CYS A 315 6.93 23.87 -14.99
C CYS A 315 6.98 22.64 -15.88
N TYR A 316 6.24 21.59 -15.49
CA TYR A 316 6.15 20.35 -16.24
C TYR A 316 5.44 20.53 -17.60
N THR A 317 4.23 21.12 -17.59
CA THR A 317 3.41 21.25 -18.80
C THR A 317 4.01 22.19 -19.85
N LYS A 318 4.84 23.16 -19.44
CA LYS A 318 5.50 24.13 -20.35
C LYS A 318 6.90 23.69 -20.79
N SER A 319 7.45 22.67 -20.19
CA SER A 319 8.74 22.09 -20.62
C SER A 319 8.60 20.93 -21.62
N ASP A 320 7.39 20.65 -22.10
CA ASP A 320 7.09 19.52 -22.99
C ASP A 320 7.64 18.17 -22.47
N GLY A 321 7.61 18.00 -21.13
CA GLY A 321 8.11 16.80 -20.45
C GLY A 321 9.63 16.71 -20.28
N LEU A 322 10.39 17.75 -20.63
CA LEU A 322 11.84 17.81 -20.38
C LEU A 322 12.14 17.86 -18.88
N LEU A 323 11.33 18.62 -18.12
CA LEU A 323 11.41 18.60 -16.67
C LEU A 323 10.95 17.24 -16.14
N GLY A 324 11.70 16.68 -15.20
CA GLY A 324 11.38 15.45 -14.50
C GLY A 324 11.98 15.47 -13.10
N CYS A 325 11.86 14.38 -12.35
CA CYS A 325 12.28 14.29 -10.96
C CYS A 325 13.76 14.71 -10.77
N ILE A 326 14.64 14.22 -11.64
CA ILE A 326 16.08 14.52 -11.57
C ILE A 326 16.47 15.95 -11.99
N SER A 327 15.52 16.74 -12.48
CA SER A 327 15.76 18.16 -12.73
C SER A 327 15.92 18.96 -11.43
N CYS A 328 15.29 18.47 -10.36
CA CYS A 328 15.29 19.11 -9.04
C CYS A 328 15.97 18.27 -7.96
N HIS A 329 15.99 16.94 -8.09
CA HIS A 329 16.53 16.02 -7.09
C HIS A 329 17.81 15.34 -7.57
N ASN A 330 18.77 15.18 -6.65
CA ASN A 330 19.88 14.25 -6.85
C ASN A 330 19.48 12.89 -6.25
N PRO A 331 19.34 11.81 -7.07
CA PRO A 331 18.88 10.51 -6.58
C PRO A 331 19.91 9.79 -5.69
N HIS A 332 21.15 10.26 -5.64
CA HIS A 332 22.20 9.66 -4.83
C HIS A 332 22.46 10.40 -3.52
N ARG A 333 21.95 11.65 -3.39
CA ARG A 333 22.22 12.49 -2.23
C ARG A 333 21.01 13.39 -1.89
N THR A 334 20.74 13.54 -0.62
CA THR A 334 19.87 14.60 -0.12
C THR A 334 20.71 15.75 0.38
N PRO A 335 20.46 17.02 -0.05
CA PRO A 335 21.21 18.16 0.46
C PRO A 335 21.02 18.30 1.98
N SER A 336 22.07 18.68 2.69
CA SER A 336 21.98 18.98 4.12
C SER A 336 21.04 20.17 4.37
N PRO A 337 20.54 20.39 5.60
CA PRO A 337 19.72 21.54 5.92
C PRO A 337 20.34 22.87 5.49
N GLU A 338 21.67 23.00 5.65
CA GLU A 338 22.45 24.21 5.31
C GLU A 338 22.57 24.41 3.80
N GLU A 339 22.70 23.33 3.04
CA GLU A 339 22.82 23.37 1.57
C GLU A 339 21.47 23.51 0.88
N LYS A 340 20.37 23.18 1.56
CA LYS A 340 19.06 22.96 0.96
C LYS A 340 18.54 24.17 0.16
N VAL A 341 18.66 25.37 0.71
CA VAL A 341 18.17 26.61 0.05
C VAL A 341 18.94 26.86 -1.24
N GLU A 342 20.27 26.83 -1.18
CA GLU A 342 21.14 27.07 -2.34
C GLU A 342 20.96 25.98 -3.40
N PHE A 343 20.92 24.73 -3.00
CA PHE A 343 20.76 23.58 -3.91
C PHE A 343 19.50 23.70 -4.75
N TYR A 344 18.34 23.90 -4.12
CA TYR A 344 17.07 23.96 -4.86
C TYR A 344 16.92 25.28 -5.63
N ARG A 345 17.38 26.41 -5.09
CA ARG A 345 17.41 27.69 -5.80
C ARG A 345 18.20 27.58 -7.09
N ASN A 346 19.41 27.00 -7.06
CA ASN A 346 20.24 26.81 -8.24
C ASN A 346 19.56 25.93 -9.30
N ASN A 347 18.78 24.92 -8.89
CA ASN A 347 17.98 24.13 -9.83
C ASN A 347 16.84 24.95 -10.46
N CYS A 348 16.17 25.81 -9.71
CA CYS A 348 15.14 26.72 -10.27
C CYS A 348 15.76 27.72 -11.26
N LEU A 349 16.91 28.28 -10.92
CA LEU A 349 17.60 29.28 -11.73
C LEU A 349 18.14 28.73 -13.08
N LYS A 350 18.22 27.43 -13.29
CA LYS A 350 18.55 26.86 -14.61
C LYS A 350 17.52 27.24 -15.69
N CYS A 351 16.27 27.52 -15.30
CA CYS A 351 15.18 27.91 -16.19
C CYS A 351 14.70 29.35 -15.92
N HIS A 352 14.87 29.88 -14.71
CA HIS A 352 14.36 31.19 -14.28
C HIS A 352 15.43 32.30 -14.28
N THR A 353 16.34 32.30 -15.24
CA THR A 353 17.41 33.30 -15.37
C THR A 353 17.15 34.33 -16.49
N GLU A 354 16.18 34.09 -17.39
CA GLU A 354 15.89 34.99 -18.48
C GLU A 354 14.83 36.03 -18.12
N ALA A 355 14.89 37.20 -18.74
CA ALA A 355 13.94 38.29 -18.53
C ALA A 355 12.47 37.83 -18.74
N GLY A 356 11.64 38.05 -17.74
CA GLY A 356 10.22 37.62 -17.72
C GLY A 356 9.96 36.29 -17.02
N HIS A 357 10.99 35.57 -16.61
CA HIS A 357 10.89 34.36 -15.78
C HIS A 357 11.41 34.54 -14.37
N ASP A 358 11.81 35.76 -14.01
CA ASP A 358 12.33 36.10 -12.69
C ASP A 358 11.23 36.19 -11.63
N CYS A 359 11.62 36.02 -10.35
CA CYS A 359 10.72 36.30 -9.23
C CYS A 359 10.32 37.77 -9.23
N SER A 360 9.01 38.05 -9.09
CA SER A 360 8.48 39.41 -9.04
C SER A 360 8.91 40.21 -7.79
N LEU A 361 9.37 39.51 -6.73
CA LEU A 361 9.91 40.14 -5.53
C LEU A 361 11.40 40.43 -5.70
N PRO A 362 11.86 41.67 -5.43
CA PRO A 362 13.27 42.04 -5.44
C PRO A 362 14.07 41.18 -4.45
N LEU A 363 15.33 40.89 -4.78
CA LEU A 363 16.23 40.08 -3.92
C LEU A 363 16.29 40.61 -2.48
N VAL A 364 16.39 41.94 -2.31
CA VAL A 364 16.43 42.58 -0.97
C VAL A 364 15.19 42.23 -0.16
N SER A 365 14.02 42.23 -0.80
CA SER A 365 12.77 41.86 -0.13
C SER A 365 12.72 40.38 0.20
N ARG A 366 13.21 39.50 -0.68
CA ARG A 366 13.24 38.05 -0.45
C ARG A 366 14.15 37.68 0.72
N LEU A 367 15.30 38.31 0.83
CA LEU A 367 16.25 38.09 1.94
C LEU A 367 15.72 38.59 3.31
N GLN A 368 14.72 39.48 3.31
CA GLN A 368 14.07 39.97 4.52
C GLN A 368 12.89 39.11 4.97
N THR A 369 12.47 38.13 4.15
CA THR A 369 11.42 37.17 4.53
C THR A 369 12.02 36.01 5.31
N SER A 370 11.18 35.27 6.04
CA SER A 370 11.58 34.01 6.69
C SER A 370 12.04 32.93 5.70
N ALA A 371 11.78 33.16 4.41
CA ALA A 371 12.19 32.24 3.34
C ALA A 371 13.66 32.37 2.95
N GLU A 372 14.38 33.43 3.34
CA GLU A 372 15.80 33.66 3.07
C GLU A 372 16.18 33.42 1.60
N ASP A 373 15.39 33.93 0.66
CA ASP A 373 15.50 33.68 -0.78
C ASP A 373 15.31 32.20 -1.19
N SER A 374 14.63 31.41 -0.39
CA SER A 374 14.27 30.03 -0.74
C SER A 374 13.07 29.97 -1.68
N CYS A 375 13.29 29.60 -2.93
CA CYS A 375 12.21 29.45 -3.91
C CYS A 375 11.15 28.41 -3.44
N ILE A 376 11.62 27.30 -2.84
CA ILE A 376 10.74 26.21 -2.42
C ILE A 376 9.88 26.57 -1.21
N GLN A 377 10.31 27.44 -0.31
CA GLN A 377 9.48 27.86 0.83
C GLN A 377 8.26 28.68 0.39
N CYS A 378 8.38 29.46 -0.68
CA CYS A 378 7.29 30.25 -1.20
C CYS A 378 6.42 29.49 -2.22
N HIS A 379 7.04 28.72 -3.13
CA HIS A 379 6.37 28.08 -4.25
C HIS A 379 6.03 26.59 -4.03
N MET A 380 6.59 25.97 -3.01
CA MET A 380 6.40 24.56 -2.65
C MET A 380 6.27 24.40 -1.12
N PRO A 381 5.39 25.14 -0.45
CA PRO A 381 5.30 25.08 1.01
C PRO A 381 4.92 23.67 1.49
N PRO A 382 5.28 23.31 2.71
CA PRO A 382 4.85 22.07 3.30
C PRO A 382 3.34 22.08 3.55
N ALA A 383 2.68 20.95 3.27
CA ALA A 383 1.28 20.72 3.56
C ALA A 383 1.13 19.39 4.31
N ALA A 384 0.20 19.35 5.26
CA ALA A 384 -0.10 18.13 5.99
C ALA A 384 -0.60 17.03 5.04
N ALA A 385 -0.13 15.81 5.24
CA ALA A 385 -0.67 14.66 4.54
C ALA A 385 -2.02 14.25 5.17
N THR A 386 -3.00 13.94 4.33
CA THR A 386 -4.35 13.56 4.82
C THR A 386 -4.49 12.09 5.18
N ASP A 387 -3.56 11.27 4.73
CA ASP A 387 -3.56 9.80 4.85
C ASP A 387 -2.43 9.26 5.75
N VAL A 388 -1.51 10.12 6.18
CA VAL A 388 -0.43 9.77 7.12
C VAL A 388 -0.38 10.81 8.23
N PRO A 389 -0.74 10.47 9.47
CA PRO A 389 -0.70 11.39 10.60
C PRO A 389 0.70 11.96 10.83
N HIS A 390 0.76 13.10 11.50
CA HIS A 390 2.02 13.73 11.95
C HIS A 390 3.09 13.90 10.86
N THR A 391 2.66 13.99 9.59
CA THR A 391 3.60 14.19 8.47
C THR A 391 3.16 15.36 7.59
N ALA A 392 4.14 16.11 7.14
CA ALA A 392 3.96 17.11 6.11
C ALA A 392 4.79 16.74 4.88
N GLN A 393 4.30 17.09 3.70
CA GLN A 393 5.02 16.92 2.46
C GLN A 393 5.11 18.24 1.70
N THR A 394 6.10 18.36 0.85
CA THR A 394 6.27 19.53 -0.02
C THR A 394 5.25 19.49 -1.16
N ASP A 395 4.59 20.62 -1.43
CA ASP A 395 3.69 20.77 -2.55
C ASP A 395 4.46 20.81 -3.88
N HIS A 396 4.30 19.80 -4.72
CA HIS A 396 5.00 19.69 -6.01
C HIS A 396 4.25 20.34 -7.19
N ARG A 397 3.13 21.04 -6.92
CA ARG A 397 2.42 21.82 -7.97
C ARG A 397 3.19 23.05 -8.40
N VAL A 398 4.13 23.52 -7.59
CA VAL A 398 4.97 24.71 -7.83
C VAL A 398 4.11 25.93 -8.15
N LEU A 399 3.29 26.34 -7.22
CA LEU A 399 2.29 27.38 -7.42
C LEU A 399 2.91 28.77 -7.50
N ARG A 400 2.43 29.62 -8.42
CA ARG A 400 2.89 31.01 -8.52
C ARG A 400 2.48 31.84 -7.30
N MET A 401 1.27 31.67 -6.83
CA MET A 401 0.75 32.25 -5.59
C MET A 401 -0.10 31.18 -4.89
N TYR A 402 -0.03 31.18 -3.58
CA TYR A 402 -0.88 30.36 -2.74
C TYR A 402 -2.15 31.17 -2.41
N ASP A 403 -3.21 30.94 -3.15
CA ASP A 403 -4.52 31.56 -2.85
C ASP A 403 -5.43 30.50 -2.22
N ALA A 404 -5.62 30.63 -0.91
CA ALA A 404 -6.38 29.67 -0.12
C ALA A 404 -7.92 29.87 -0.25
N ALA A 405 -8.38 30.86 -1.00
CA ALA A 405 -9.73 31.41 -0.78
C ALA A 405 -10.82 31.03 -1.79
N THR A 406 -10.55 30.41 -2.94
CA THR A 406 -11.56 30.36 -4.02
C THR A 406 -11.65 29.10 -4.86
N ALA A 407 -11.46 27.90 -4.31
CA ALA A 407 -11.72 26.72 -5.11
C ALA A 407 -13.12 26.15 -4.86
N GLU A 408 -13.99 26.24 -5.83
CA GLU A 408 -15.13 25.34 -5.93
C GLU A 408 -14.62 23.89 -6.02
N GLU A 409 -15.09 23.03 -5.12
CA GLU A 409 -14.80 21.60 -5.15
C GLU A 409 -15.49 20.96 -6.37
N VAL A 410 -14.84 20.99 -7.52
CA VAL A 410 -15.26 20.15 -8.64
C VAL A 410 -14.92 18.71 -8.30
N ALA A 411 -15.93 17.85 -8.25
CA ALA A 411 -15.72 16.42 -7.99
C ALA A 411 -14.70 15.86 -8.99
N PRO A 412 -13.58 15.29 -8.52
CA PRO A 412 -12.53 14.80 -9.41
C PRO A 412 -13.05 13.64 -10.25
N THR A 413 -12.85 13.70 -11.56
CA THR A 413 -13.07 12.54 -12.43
C THR A 413 -11.87 11.61 -12.37
N LEU A 414 -12.16 10.30 -12.34
CA LEU A 414 -11.13 9.28 -12.33
C LEU A 414 -10.69 9.01 -13.77
N ASP A 415 -9.39 9.03 -14.02
CA ASP A 415 -8.81 8.74 -15.33
C ASP A 415 -7.60 7.81 -15.20
N VAL A 416 -7.17 7.23 -16.33
CA VAL A 416 -5.95 6.44 -16.39
C VAL A 416 -4.76 7.38 -16.57
N PHE A 417 -3.71 7.15 -15.79
CA PHE A 417 -2.47 7.90 -15.95
C PHE A 417 -1.80 7.51 -17.28
N GLU A 418 -2.15 8.23 -18.30
CA GLU A 418 -1.62 8.08 -19.66
C GLU A 418 -0.86 9.33 -20.06
N ARG A 419 0.30 9.12 -20.65
CA ARG A 419 0.95 10.14 -21.48
C ARG A 419 0.74 9.77 -22.94
N ALA A 420 0.72 10.76 -23.81
CA ALA A 420 0.65 10.55 -25.26
C ALA A 420 1.73 9.56 -25.76
N THR A 421 2.84 9.45 -25.03
CA THR A 421 3.96 8.55 -25.31
C THR A 421 3.88 7.20 -24.61
N GLN A 422 2.84 6.94 -23.80
CA GLN A 422 2.69 5.72 -22.99
C GLN A 422 1.26 5.16 -23.06
N PRO A 423 0.72 4.85 -24.23
CA PRO A 423 -0.64 4.33 -24.35
C PRO A 423 -0.74 2.96 -23.70
N VAL A 424 -1.76 2.78 -22.86
CA VAL A 424 -2.16 1.46 -22.36
C VAL A 424 -3.19 0.88 -23.31
N PRO A 425 -3.09 -0.39 -23.72
CA PRO A 425 -4.10 -1.03 -24.56
C PRO A 425 -5.50 -0.95 -23.96
N THR A 426 -6.52 -0.70 -24.79
CA THR A 426 -7.91 -0.48 -24.33
C THR A 426 -8.45 -1.67 -23.55
N ASP A 427 -8.13 -2.90 -23.94
CA ASP A 427 -8.54 -4.11 -23.25
C ASP A 427 -7.90 -4.24 -21.86
N GLU A 428 -6.66 -3.82 -21.69
CA GLU A 428 -6.02 -3.74 -20.38
C GLU A 428 -6.66 -2.67 -19.48
N ILE A 429 -7.08 -1.54 -20.05
CA ILE A 429 -7.82 -0.52 -19.33
C ILE A 429 -9.18 -1.06 -18.89
N GLN A 430 -9.94 -1.71 -19.77
CA GLN A 430 -11.23 -2.33 -19.44
C GLN A 430 -11.08 -3.37 -18.34
N ARG A 431 -10.10 -4.27 -18.49
CA ARG A 431 -9.75 -5.27 -17.49
C ARG A 431 -9.46 -4.63 -16.12
N ALA A 432 -8.62 -3.59 -16.11
CA ALA A 432 -8.25 -2.89 -14.89
C ALA A 432 -9.46 -2.20 -14.22
N TYR A 433 -10.37 -1.59 -15.00
CA TYR A 433 -11.61 -1.04 -14.47
C TYR A 433 -12.50 -2.11 -13.84
N GLY A 434 -12.65 -3.28 -14.48
CA GLY A 434 -13.41 -4.40 -13.95
C GLY A 434 -12.84 -4.90 -12.62
N LEU A 435 -11.52 -5.10 -12.54
CA LEU A 435 -10.84 -5.51 -11.30
C LEU A 435 -10.93 -4.44 -10.20
N LYS A 436 -10.83 -3.16 -10.56
CA LYS A 436 -11.01 -2.05 -9.63
C LYS A 436 -12.44 -1.98 -9.09
N LEU A 437 -13.44 -2.11 -9.96
CA LEU A 437 -14.85 -2.06 -9.58
C LEU A 437 -15.20 -3.21 -8.63
N LYS A 438 -14.67 -4.42 -8.87
CA LYS A 438 -14.84 -5.59 -7.99
C LYS A 438 -14.44 -5.31 -6.54
N LYS A 439 -13.44 -4.47 -6.28
CA LYS A 439 -13.02 -4.13 -4.91
C LYS A 439 -14.09 -3.37 -4.12
N ASN A 440 -15.04 -2.68 -4.79
CA ASN A 440 -16.00 -1.75 -4.18
C ASN A 440 -17.45 -2.03 -4.61
N ILE A 441 -17.82 -3.28 -4.82
CA ILE A 441 -19.19 -3.66 -5.22
C ILE A 441 -20.16 -3.37 -4.08
N ARG A 442 -21.21 -2.59 -4.39
CA ARG A 442 -22.28 -2.24 -3.46
C ARG A 442 -23.64 -2.76 -3.91
N SER A 443 -23.75 -3.17 -5.16
CA SER A 443 -25.02 -3.60 -5.77
C SER A 443 -24.81 -4.73 -6.79
N ARG A 444 -25.91 -5.43 -7.10
CA ARG A 444 -25.93 -6.43 -8.18
C ARG A 444 -25.64 -5.78 -9.55
N SER A 445 -26.00 -4.51 -9.73
CA SER A 445 -25.68 -3.74 -10.95
C SER A 445 -24.20 -3.49 -11.08
N ASP A 446 -23.51 -3.15 -9.97
CA ASP A 446 -22.04 -2.98 -9.98
C ASP A 446 -21.35 -4.30 -10.35
N ALA A 447 -21.85 -5.42 -9.82
CA ALA A 447 -21.31 -6.74 -10.14
C ALA A 447 -21.50 -7.09 -11.63
N ALA A 448 -22.64 -6.79 -12.21
CA ALA A 448 -22.89 -6.98 -13.64
C ALA A 448 -21.97 -6.10 -14.50
N THR A 449 -21.85 -4.82 -14.16
CA THR A 449 -20.95 -3.88 -14.87
C THR A 449 -19.50 -4.34 -14.79
N ALA A 450 -19.03 -4.78 -13.62
CA ALA A 450 -17.68 -5.31 -13.47
C ALA A 450 -17.46 -6.57 -14.31
N MET A 451 -18.48 -7.46 -14.37
CA MET A 451 -18.43 -8.68 -15.17
C MET A 451 -18.34 -8.37 -16.67
N ASP A 452 -19.13 -7.40 -17.17
CA ASP A 452 -19.08 -6.94 -18.56
C ASP A 452 -17.71 -6.40 -18.94
N LEU A 453 -17.05 -5.67 -18.03
CA LEU A 453 -15.69 -5.17 -18.24
C LEU A 453 -14.64 -6.28 -18.28
N LEU A 454 -14.83 -7.38 -17.55
CA LEU A 454 -13.91 -8.52 -17.54
C LEU A 454 -14.18 -9.55 -18.65
N ALA A 455 -15.37 -9.55 -19.22
CA ALA A 455 -15.79 -10.53 -20.22
C ALA A 455 -14.85 -10.62 -21.45
N PRO A 456 -14.33 -9.52 -22.03
CA PRO A 456 -13.38 -9.61 -23.15
C PRO A 456 -12.12 -10.40 -22.82
N THR A 457 -11.59 -10.27 -21.58
CA THR A 457 -10.41 -11.03 -21.13
C THR A 457 -10.75 -12.51 -20.98
N LEU A 458 -11.89 -12.84 -20.40
CA LEU A 458 -12.37 -14.23 -20.25
C LEU A 458 -12.60 -14.91 -21.60
N HIS A 459 -13.18 -14.19 -22.59
CA HIS A 459 -13.43 -14.72 -23.92
C HIS A 459 -12.15 -15.00 -24.71
N LYS A 460 -11.05 -14.31 -24.42
CA LYS A 460 -9.75 -14.59 -25.04
C LYS A 460 -9.12 -15.91 -24.56
N GLY A 461 -9.66 -16.53 -23.53
CA GLY A 461 -9.11 -17.76 -22.95
C GLY A 461 -7.72 -17.61 -22.34
N VAL A 462 -7.36 -16.39 -21.94
CA VAL A 462 -6.08 -16.12 -21.27
C VAL A 462 -6.17 -16.57 -19.82
N ASP A 463 -5.15 -17.28 -19.35
CA ASP A 463 -5.01 -17.70 -17.95
C ASP A 463 -4.63 -16.50 -17.06
N ASP A 464 -5.62 -15.64 -16.81
CA ASP A 464 -5.51 -14.47 -15.95
C ASP A 464 -6.08 -14.77 -14.57
N GLY A 465 -5.23 -15.24 -13.66
CA GLY A 465 -5.66 -15.64 -12.30
C GLY A 465 -6.45 -14.57 -11.56
N PRO A 466 -6.02 -13.30 -11.52
CA PRO A 466 -6.80 -12.19 -10.96
C PRO A 466 -8.19 -12.01 -11.57
N VAL A 467 -8.32 -12.11 -12.89
CA VAL A 467 -9.63 -11.98 -13.58
C VAL A 467 -10.52 -13.20 -13.31
N LEU A 468 -9.96 -14.39 -13.39
CA LEU A 468 -10.71 -15.63 -13.10
C LEU A 468 -11.28 -15.61 -11.67
N ALA A 469 -10.46 -15.26 -10.67
CA ALA A 469 -10.89 -15.16 -9.28
C ALA A 469 -11.91 -14.03 -9.07
N ALA A 470 -11.69 -12.86 -9.68
CA ALA A 470 -12.63 -11.74 -9.60
C ALA A 470 -13.98 -12.09 -10.22
N ALA A 471 -13.98 -12.69 -11.40
CA ALA A 471 -15.21 -13.11 -12.09
C ALA A 471 -15.97 -14.19 -11.30
N ALA A 472 -15.27 -15.12 -10.65
CA ALA A 472 -15.90 -16.09 -9.75
C ALA A 472 -16.66 -15.40 -8.61
N TRP A 473 -16.03 -14.42 -7.94
CA TRP A 473 -16.69 -13.62 -6.90
C TRP A 473 -17.88 -12.82 -7.41
N LEU A 474 -17.79 -12.23 -8.62
CA LEU A 474 -18.90 -11.50 -9.25
C LEU A 474 -20.08 -12.43 -9.55
N LEU A 475 -19.82 -13.62 -10.05
CA LEU A 475 -20.84 -14.62 -10.34
C LEU A 475 -21.52 -15.14 -9.07
N ILE A 476 -20.79 -15.27 -7.94
CA ILE A 476 -21.41 -15.56 -6.63
C ILE A 476 -22.42 -14.47 -6.29
N GLN A 477 -22.07 -13.20 -6.43
CA GLN A 477 -22.97 -12.06 -6.16
C GLN A 477 -24.18 -12.02 -7.13
N LEU A 478 -23.99 -12.48 -8.36
CA LEU A 478 -25.04 -12.58 -9.37
C LEU A 478 -25.90 -13.84 -9.22
N GLY A 479 -25.49 -14.80 -8.37
CA GLY A 479 -26.22 -16.02 -8.06
C GLY A 479 -25.95 -17.20 -9.01
N ASP A 480 -24.95 -17.09 -9.89
CA ASP A 480 -24.53 -18.20 -10.77
C ASP A 480 -23.35 -18.96 -10.14
N LEU A 481 -23.66 -19.82 -9.18
CA LEU A 481 -22.66 -20.61 -8.45
C LEU A 481 -21.96 -21.64 -9.35
N GLN A 482 -22.64 -22.17 -10.38
CA GLN A 482 -22.05 -23.16 -11.27
C GLN A 482 -20.93 -22.55 -12.14
N ALA A 483 -21.22 -21.40 -12.74
CA ALA A 483 -20.20 -20.68 -13.51
C ALA A 483 -19.05 -20.16 -12.59
N ALA A 484 -19.39 -19.66 -11.39
CA ALA A 484 -18.43 -19.23 -10.40
C ALA A 484 -17.44 -20.35 -10.03
N ARG A 485 -17.92 -21.55 -9.76
CA ARG A 485 -17.11 -22.73 -9.44
C ARG A 485 -16.10 -23.03 -10.55
N LYS A 486 -16.58 -23.08 -11.81
CA LYS A 486 -15.72 -23.38 -12.96
C LYS A 486 -14.55 -22.39 -13.07
N LEU A 487 -14.82 -21.08 -12.89
CA LEU A 487 -13.78 -20.06 -12.95
C LEU A 487 -12.83 -20.12 -11.76
N ALA A 488 -13.34 -20.35 -10.55
CA ALA A 488 -12.49 -20.48 -9.36
C ALA A 488 -11.61 -21.74 -9.43
N GLU A 489 -12.13 -22.86 -9.87
CA GLU A 489 -11.36 -24.09 -10.09
C GLU A 489 -10.29 -23.92 -11.18
N HIS A 490 -10.62 -23.21 -12.26
CA HIS A 490 -9.64 -22.87 -13.30
C HIS A 490 -8.52 -21.98 -12.72
N ALA A 491 -8.87 -20.94 -11.93
CA ALA A 491 -7.89 -20.08 -11.27
C ALA A 491 -6.95 -20.87 -10.35
N VAL A 492 -7.49 -21.84 -9.58
CA VAL A 492 -6.72 -22.70 -8.67
C VAL A 492 -5.90 -23.74 -9.42
N ALA A 493 -6.36 -24.21 -10.58
CA ALA A 493 -5.60 -25.13 -11.42
C ALA A 493 -4.37 -24.42 -12.04
N PHE A 494 -4.56 -23.16 -12.46
CA PHE A 494 -3.48 -22.30 -12.96
C PHE A 494 -2.49 -21.88 -11.86
N ASN A 495 -3.01 -21.41 -10.72
CA ASN A 495 -2.22 -21.10 -9.53
C ASN A 495 -2.84 -21.72 -8.28
N PRO A 496 -2.29 -22.85 -7.76
CA PRO A 496 -2.82 -23.51 -6.56
C PRO A 496 -2.83 -22.67 -5.28
N GLU A 497 -2.09 -21.56 -5.25
CA GLU A 497 -1.96 -20.61 -4.14
C GLU A 497 -2.77 -19.32 -4.38
N ASN A 498 -3.73 -19.32 -5.29
CA ASN A 498 -4.63 -18.19 -5.50
C ASN A 498 -5.64 -18.08 -4.34
N GLU A 499 -5.31 -17.28 -3.33
CA GLU A 499 -6.12 -17.08 -2.12
C GLU A 499 -7.57 -16.69 -2.47
N SER A 500 -7.75 -15.71 -3.36
CA SER A 500 -9.09 -15.21 -3.71
C SER A 500 -9.97 -16.27 -4.38
N ALA A 501 -9.40 -17.14 -5.19
CA ALA A 501 -10.12 -18.25 -5.82
C ALA A 501 -10.44 -19.36 -4.81
N LEU A 502 -9.49 -19.67 -3.91
CA LEU A 502 -9.74 -20.63 -2.82
C LEU A 502 -10.88 -20.15 -1.91
N GLU A 503 -10.89 -18.89 -1.51
CA GLU A 503 -11.98 -18.31 -0.72
C GLU A 503 -13.33 -18.35 -1.46
N ALA A 504 -13.35 -18.09 -2.76
CA ALA A 504 -14.55 -18.22 -3.57
C ALA A 504 -15.08 -19.67 -3.53
N LEU A 505 -14.19 -20.67 -3.66
CA LEU A 505 -14.56 -22.09 -3.55
C LEU A 505 -15.07 -22.46 -2.16
N VAL A 506 -14.54 -21.84 -1.08
CA VAL A 506 -15.10 -22.00 0.27
C VAL A 506 -16.56 -21.55 0.30
N VAL A 507 -16.84 -20.32 -0.17
CA VAL A 507 -18.21 -19.75 -0.16
C VAL A 507 -19.17 -20.58 -1.00
N ILE A 508 -18.75 -21.02 -2.18
CA ILE A 508 -19.56 -21.87 -3.06
C ILE A 508 -19.89 -23.19 -2.38
N SER A 509 -18.87 -23.86 -1.82
CA SER A 509 -19.04 -25.17 -1.17
C SER A 509 -19.90 -25.09 0.09
N GLU A 510 -19.77 -24.01 0.89
CA GLU A 510 -20.67 -23.74 2.03
C GLU A 510 -22.13 -23.58 1.57
N THR A 511 -22.34 -22.82 0.48
CA THR A 511 -23.70 -22.58 -0.05
C THR A 511 -24.35 -23.86 -0.56
N GLU A 512 -23.57 -24.75 -1.15
CA GLU A 512 -24.00 -26.08 -1.61
C GLU A 512 -24.05 -27.13 -0.48
N LYS A 513 -23.66 -26.74 0.74
CA LYS A 513 -23.56 -27.61 1.92
C LYS A 513 -22.54 -28.75 1.79
N ASP A 514 -21.59 -28.61 0.89
CA ASP A 514 -20.43 -29.49 0.81
C ASP A 514 -19.34 -29.01 1.79
N TYR A 515 -19.60 -29.25 3.07
CA TYR A 515 -18.75 -28.76 4.15
C TYR A 515 -17.35 -29.38 4.16
N ASN A 516 -17.19 -30.59 3.64
CA ASN A 516 -15.89 -31.25 3.53
C ASN A 516 -14.98 -30.51 2.52
N SER A 517 -15.51 -30.21 1.34
CA SER A 517 -14.77 -29.43 0.34
C SER A 517 -14.49 -28.02 0.84
N ALA A 518 -15.48 -27.36 1.49
CA ALA A 518 -15.30 -26.05 2.10
C ALA A 518 -14.14 -26.03 3.12
N LEU A 519 -14.09 -27.02 4.01
CA LEU A 519 -13.01 -27.16 4.99
C LEU A 519 -11.66 -27.38 4.31
N GLY A 520 -11.61 -28.22 3.26
CA GLY A 520 -10.39 -28.49 2.49
C GLY A 520 -9.83 -27.24 1.80
N TYR A 521 -10.70 -26.41 1.19
CA TYR A 521 -10.27 -25.14 0.60
C TYR A 521 -9.85 -24.13 1.66
N LEU A 522 -10.56 -24.06 2.77
CA LEU A 522 -10.25 -23.15 3.88
C LEU A 522 -8.92 -23.50 4.54
N ASP A 523 -8.60 -24.78 4.70
CA ASP A 523 -7.31 -25.24 5.21
C ASP A 523 -6.15 -24.87 4.26
N ARG A 524 -6.40 -24.87 2.94
CA ARG A 524 -5.41 -24.40 1.96
C ARG A 524 -5.21 -22.88 2.07
N THR A 525 -6.29 -22.10 2.19
CA THR A 525 -6.19 -20.65 2.35
C THR A 525 -5.47 -20.29 3.64
N LEU A 526 -5.76 -20.97 4.74
CA LEU A 526 -5.10 -20.75 6.03
C LEU A 526 -3.60 -21.11 6.03
N LYS A 527 -3.13 -21.98 5.13
CA LYS A 527 -1.68 -22.17 4.95
C LYS A 527 -1.00 -20.94 4.32
N LEU A 528 -1.74 -20.15 3.55
CA LEU A 528 -1.25 -18.92 2.93
C LEU A 528 -1.38 -17.72 3.88
N ALA A 529 -2.43 -17.68 4.68
CA ALA A 529 -2.73 -16.61 5.64
C ALA A 529 -3.04 -17.17 7.05
N PRO A 530 -2.05 -17.77 7.75
CA PRO A 530 -2.30 -18.50 9.01
C PRO A 530 -2.79 -17.61 10.15
N TRP A 531 -2.50 -16.32 10.11
CA TRP A 531 -2.86 -15.33 11.14
C TRP A 531 -4.10 -14.50 10.79
N ASP A 532 -4.85 -14.90 9.76
CA ASP A 532 -6.14 -14.30 9.44
C ASP A 532 -7.22 -14.85 10.38
N TRP A 533 -7.59 -14.06 11.38
CA TRP A 533 -8.60 -14.46 12.36
C TRP A 533 -10.00 -14.65 11.74
N GLN A 534 -10.31 -13.99 10.63
CA GLN A 534 -11.61 -14.10 9.95
C GLN A 534 -11.73 -15.48 9.28
N LEU A 535 -10.67 -15.92 8.61
CA LEU A 535 -10.59 -17.27 8.04
C LEU A 535 -10.59 -18.34 9.14
N GLN A 536 -9.89 -18.11 10.24
CA GLN A 536 -9.92 -19.01 11.41
C GLN A 536 -11.33 -19.07 12.02
N ALA A 537 -12.02 -17.94 12.17
CA ALA A 537 -13.39 -17.90 12.68
C ALA A 537 -14.37 -18.64 11.75
N LYS A 538 -14.18 -18.49 10.43
CA LYS A 538 -14.95 -19.24 9.44
C LYS A 538 -14.73 -20.75 9.58
N LYS A 539 -13.47 -21.18 9.77
CA LYS A 539 -13.12 -22.59 10.02
C LYS A 539 -13.81 -23.12 11.29
N ALA A 540 -13.77 -22.36 12.36
CA ALA A 540 -14.40 -22.76 13.61
C ALA A 540 -15.92 -22.90 13.48
N ALA A 541 -16.58 -21.95 12.79
CA ALA A 541 -18.02 -22.00 12.53
C ALA A 541 -18.39 -23.22 11.64
N LEU A 542 -17.58 -23.50 10.63
CA LEU A 542 -17.78 -24.67 9.76
C LEU A 542 -17.65 -25.98 10.55
N LEU A 543 -16.66 -26.09 11.42
CA LEU A 543 -16.48 -27.25 12.30
C LEU A 543 -17.67 -27.43 13.28
N GLU A 544 -18.31 -26.33 13.75
CA GLU A 544 -19.54 -26.42 14.55
C GLU A 544 -20.69 -27.02 13.70
N VAL A 545 -20.86 -26.58 12.44
CA VAL A 545 -21.89 -27.12 11.55
C VAL A 545 -21.67 -28.61 11.26
N MET A 546 -20.41 -29.04 11.24
CA MET A 546 -20.01 -30.44 11.05
C MET A 546 -20.04 -31.26 12.36
N GLU A 547 -20.50 -30.67 13.46
CA GLU A 547 -20.53 -31.29 14.80
C GLU A 547 -19.14 -31.71 15.34
N MET A 548 -18.06 -31.15 14.79
CA MET A 548 -16.68 -31.40 15.19
C MET A 548 -16.27 -30.48 16.37
N THR A 549 -17.03 -30.57 17.45
CA THR A 549 -17.09 -29.60 18.55
C THR A 549 -15.73 -29.38 19.24
N ASP A 550 -14.93 -30.45 19.47
CA ASP A 550 -13.62 -30.31 20.11
C ASP A 550 -12.62 -29.56 19.20
N GLN A 551 -12.71 -29.77 17.89
CA GLN A 551 -11.86 -29.04 16.94
C GLN A 551 -12.31 -27.56 16.86
N ALA A 552 -13.62 -27.31 16.79
CA ALA A 552 -14.18 -25.95 16.82
C ALA A 552 -13.70 -25.18 18.06
N SER A 553 -13.73 -25.83 19.22
CA SER A 553 -13.24 -25.26 20.48
C SER A 553 -11.78 -24.79 20.42
N LYS A 554 -10.90 -25.60 19.79
CA LYS A 554 -9.49 -25.25 19.62
C LYS A 554 -9.32 -24.04 18.69
N VAL A 555 -10.02 -24.04 17.55
CA VAL A 555 -9.91 -22.97 16.56
C VAL A 555 -10.51 -21.66 17.11
N TRP A 556 -11.62 -21.69 17.85
CA TRP A 556 -12.15 -20.49 18.52
C TRP A 556 -11.15 -19.89 19.52
N LYS A 557 -10.42 -20.73 20.26
CA LYS A 557 -9.36 -20.25 21.14
C LYS A 557 -8.23 -19.57 20.36
N GLU A 558 -7.85 -20.11 19.19
CA GLU A 558 -6.87 -19.50 18.29
C GLU A 558 -7.35 -18.14 17.76
N VAL A 559 -8.61 -18.04 17.31
CA VAL A 559 -9.22 -16.75 16.91
C VAL A 559 -9.05 -15.70 17.99
N LEU A 560 -9.39 -16.05 19.24
CA LEU A 560 -9.33 -15.12 20.38
C LEU A 560 -7.89 -14.82 20.81
N SER A 561 -6.92 -15.64 20.47
CA SER A 561 -5.50 -15.32 20.67
C SER A 561 -4.98 -14.32 19.62
N ILE A 562 -5.48 -14.38 18.39
CA ILE A 562 -5.13 -13.46 17.31
C ILE A 562 -5.86 -12.11 17.49
N ASN A 563 -7.15 -12.16 17.84
CA ASN A 563 -7.95 -10.97 18.10
C ASN A 563 -8.91 -11.18 19.29
N PRO A 564 -8.54 -10.73 20.48
CA PRO A 564 -9.33 -10.92 21.71
C PRO A 564 -10.64 -10.13 21.75
N LEU A 565 -10.84 -9.15 20.84
CA LEU A 565 -12.02 -8.30 20.81
C LEU A 565 -13.12 -8.78 19.85
N VAL A 566 -12.98 -9.94 19.24
CA VAL A 566 -14.04 -10.54 18.42
C VAL A 566 -15.12 -11.13 19.33
N HIS A 567 -16.07 -10.29 19.76
CA HIS A 567 -17.13 -10.70 20.69
C HIS A 567 -17.99 -11.84 20.17
N SER A 568 -18.26 -11.87 18.85
CA SER A 568 -19.00 -12.98 18.22
C SER A 568 -18.26 -14.30 18.37
N ALA A 569 -16.95 -14.32 18.12
CA ALA A 569 -16.10 -15.49 18.30
C ALA A 569 -16.10 -15.96 19.78
N ARG A 570 -16.04 -15.04 20.73
CA ARG A 570 -16.08 -15.39 22.16
C ARG A 570 -17.44 -15.99 22.54
N ARG A 571 -18.57 -15.45 22.03
CA ARG A 571 -19.90 -16.06 22.24
C ARG A 571 -20.00 -17.46 21.69
N SER A 572 -19.50 -17.69 20.46
CA SER A 572 -19.45 -19.02 19.86
C SER A 572 -18.57 -19.97 20.68
N TYR A 573 -17.42 -19.49 21.14
CA TYR A 573 -16.53 -20.29 21.98
C TYR A 573 -17.20 -20.69 23.31
N ILE A 574 -17.89 -19.78 23.98
CA ILE A 574 -18.66 -20.06 25.21
C ILE A 574 -19.72 -21.15 24.94
N LYS A 575 -20.49 -21.00 23.86
CA LYS A 575 -21.52 -21.98 23.47
C LYS A 575 -20.90 -23.38 23.27
N VAL A 576 -19.79 -23.47 22.57
CA VAL A 576 -19.09 -24.74 22.32
C VAL A 576 -18.54 -25.35 23.64
N LEU A 577 -18.00 -24.52 24.53
CA LEU A 577 -17.49 -24.96 25.83
C LEU A 577 -18.61 -25.53 26.70
N SER A 578 -19.76 -24.85 26.78
CA SER A 578 -20.92 -25.37 27.55
C SER A 578 -21.45 -26.66 26.94
N ALA A 579 -21.54 -26.76 25.61
CA ALA A 579 -21.99 -27.98 24.93
C ALA A 579 -21.05 -29.18 25.17
N THR A 580 -19.76 -28.92 25.49
CA THR A 580 -18.76 -29.96 25.79
C THR A 580 -18.52 -30.18 27.30
N GLY A 581 -19.38 -29.61 28.16
CA GLY A 581 -19.26 -29.76 29.62
C GLY A 581 -18.07 -29.03 30.26
N LYS A 582 -17.43 -28.11 29.53
CA LYS A 582 -16.29 -27.32 30.04
C LYS A 582 -16.76 -26.02 30.71
N GLU A 583 -17.70 -26.18 31.68
CA GLU A 583 -18.43 -25.07 32.32
C GLU A 583 -17.53 -24.05 33.02
N SER A 584 -16.43 -24.48 33.65
CA SER A 584 -15.50 -23.56 34.33
C SER A 584 -14.88 -22.58 33.34
N GLU A 585 -14.47 -23.05 32.16
CA GLU A 585 -13.89 -22.19 31.10
C GLU A 585 -14.98 -21.35 30.44
N ALA A 586 -16.17 -21.88 30.21
CA ALA A 586 -17.31 -21.14 29.67
C ALA A 586 -17.66 -19.94 30.58
N ASN A 587 -17.71 -20.15 31.90
CA ASN A 587 -17.96 -19.08 32.87
C ASN A 587 -16.85 -18.03 32.85
N ARG A 588 -15.60 -18.45 32.78
CA ARG A 588 -14.46 -17.52 32.65
C ARG A 588 -14.53 -16.67 31.38
N GLN A 589 -14.86 -17.27 30.25
CA GLN A 589 -15.01 -16.55 28.98
C GLN A 589 -16.22 -15.62 28.98
N THR A 590 -17.29 -15.99 29.68
CA THR A 590 -18.48 -15.14 29.90
C THR A 590 -18.14 -13.91 30.72
N GLU A 591 -17.39 -14.10 31.82
CA GLU A 591 -16.91 -12.98 32.64
C GLU A 591 -16.02 -12.02 31.81
N LEU A 592 -15.06 -12.56 31.07
CA LEU A 592 -14.20 -11.76 30.18
C LEU A 592 -15.02 -10.98 29.14
N LEU A 593 -16.03 -11.59 28.53
CA LEU A 593 -16.92 -10.91 27.58
C LEU A 593 -17.66 -9.74 28.23
N ASN A 594 -18.21 -9.95 29.41
CA ASN A 594 -18.93 -8.91 30.15
C ASN A 594 -18.01 -7.75 30.53
N ARG A 595 -16.80 -8.03 30.97
CA ARG A 595 -15.79 -7.02 31.31
C ARG A 595 -15.38 -6.22 30.09
N LEU A 596 -15.13 -6.89 28.92
CA LEU A 596 -14.80 -6.23 27.65
C LEU A 596 -15.92 -5.27 27.22
N LEU A 597 -17.17 -5.74 27.19
CA LEU A 597 -18.32 -4.94 26.80
C LEU A 597 -18.52 -3.72 27.72
N ALA A 598 -18.32 -3.91 29.03
CA ALA A 598 -18.41 -2.82 29.99
C ALA A 598 -17.32 -1.77 29.80
N ALA A 599 -16.06 -2.20 29.58
CA ALA A 599 -14.94 -1.30 29.35
C ALA A 599 -15.12 -0.48 28.05
N GLU A 600 -15.55 -1.11 26.97
CA GLU A 600 -15.83 -0.41 25.69
C GLU A 600 -17.01 0.56 25.82
N ALA A 601 -18.06 0.22 26.55
CA ALA A 601 -19.18 1.11 26.80
C ALA A 601 -18.75 2.35 27.61
N GLN A 602 -17.92 2.15 28.62
CA GLN A 602 -17.39 3.24 29.44
C GLN A 602 -16.52 4.20 28.61
N GLU A 603 -15.66 3.66 27.72
CA GLU A 603 -14.81 4.46 26.86
C GLU A 603 -15.64 5.31 25.87
N LYS A 604 -16.67 4.72 25.25
CA LYS A 604 -17.59 5.47 24.37
C LYS A 604 -18.28 6.63 25.07
N LEU A 605 -18.71 6.42 26.31
CA LEU A 605 -19.32 7.48 27.14
C LEU A 605 -18.32 8.58 27.50
N SER A 606 -17.09 8.22 27.83
CA SER A 606 -16.01 9.16 28.12
C SER A 606 -15.72 10.08 26.92
N ARG A 607 -15.62 9.53 25.73
CA ARG A 607 -15.39 10.30 24.48
C ARG A 607 -16.56 11.22 24.14
N ALA A 608 -17.80 10.71 24.26
CA ALA A 608 -18.98 11.54 24.01
C ALA A 608 -19.02 12.76 24.95
N SER A 609 -18.62 12.58 26.21
CA SER A 609 -18.55 13.66 27.19
C SER A 609 -17.42 14.67 26.91
N ASN A 610 -16.31 14.23 26.30
CA ASN A 610 -15.20 15.10 25.94
C ASN A 610 -15.45 15.88 24.63
N SER A 611 -16.15 15.27 23.67
CA SER A 611 -16.52 15.96 22.41
C SER A 611 -17.52 17.10 22.62
N THR A 612 -18.32 17.07 23.69
CA THR A 612 -19.25 18.15 24.06
C THR A 612 -18.57 19.30 24.83
N LYS A 613 -17.31 19.15 25.23
CA LYS A 613 -16.56 20.16 26.00
C LYS A 613 -15.53 20.94 25.18
N SER A 614 -15.31 20.58 23.91
CA SER A 614 -14.50 21.39 23.00
C SER A 614 -15.38 22.46 22.37
N PRO A 615 -15.04 23.77 22.50
CA PRO A 615 -15.82 24.88 21.99
C PRO A 615 -15.79 24.96 20.46
#